data_8da574633c1b7cd4a78d74b6cb110863
#
_entry.id   8da574633c1b7cd4a78d74b6cb110863
#
_cell.length_a   1.000
_cell.length_b   1.000
_cell.length_c   1.000
_cell.angle_alpha   90.00
_cell.angle_beta   90.00
_cell.angle_gamma   90.00
#
_symmetry.space_group_name_H-M   'P 1'
#
loop_
_entity.id
_entity.type
_entity.pdbx_description
1 polymer ?
#
loop_
_entity_poly.entity_id
_entity_poly.type
_entity_poly.pdbx_seq_one_letter_code
_entity_poly.pdbx_strand_id
1 'polypeptide(L)'
;MPVLLVLCSALLAAAGNGISMVAFPWLVLQRTGSATEASIVAGAGTLPLLFATLIAGTAVDFLGRRRVAMLADAMSALSVAAIPVLALTLGVGVLNTVVLAGLAALGAFFDPAGMTARVSMLPEAARRADWTLDRANSVYEATFNLAYITGPGIGGLLIATLGGINTMWVTAAAFALSILAMAALRLHGADRPEPEDRPDGVVSGVLEGLRFVWGNRVLRTLGLIELAVTGLYLPMESVLFPKYFSDRNEPTQLGWVLMALSIGGLIGALSWTVLSRIARKRTTVLTAVATFGTGATIIAFLPPLPVILVLSVIIGLVYGPIGPIYNSVMQTRTPPQMRGRVIGVMTSMAYAAGPVGFIIAGPLVDAFGLTTAFLALALPVLLIAVTCVWVPALRELDEAPGPPGASL
;
A
#
# COMPACT_ATOMS: atom_id res chain seq x y z
N MET A 1 -7.98 5.88 26.67
CA MET A 1 -6.86 4.92 26.54
C MET A 1 -7.05 3.84 25.47
N PRO A 2 -8.18 3.11 25.34
CA PRO A 2 -8.27 2.03 24.34
C PRO A 2 -8.03 2.45 22.90
N VAL A 3 -8.60 3.56 22.44
CA VAL A 3 -8.38 4.09 21.07
C VAL A 3 -6.90 4.36 20.81
N LEU A 4 -6.19 4.96 21.76
CA LEU A 4 -4.77 5.25 21.60
C LEU A 4 -3.93 3.99 21.43
N LEU A 5 -4.26 2.89 22.12
CA LEU A 5 -3.57 1.61 21.96
C LEU A 5 -3.80 1.00 20.57
N VAL A 6 -5.03 1.11 20.02
CA VAL A 6 -5.34 0.68 18.65
C VAL A 6 -4.58 1.54 17.65
N LEU A 7 -4.55 2.86 17.83
CA LEU A 7 -3.83 3.79 16.96
C LEU A 7 -2.31 3.58 17.02
N CYS A 8 -1.74 3.39 18.22
CA CYS A 8 -0.31 3.08 18.37
C CYS A 8 0.06 1.76 17.68
N SER A 9 -0.76 0.72 17.84
CA SER A 9 -0.55 -0.55 17.16
C SER A 9 -0.62 -0.37 15.62
N ALA A 10 -1.61 0.39 15.12
CA ALA A 10 -1.73 0.66 13.69
C ALA A 10 -0.52 1.42 13.14
N LEU A 11 -0.07 2.47 13.87
CA LEU A 11 1.11 3.26 13.52
C LEU A 11 2.37 2.38 13.41
N LEU A 12 2.62 1.56 14.43
CA LEU A 12 3.81 0.74 14.51
C LEU A 12 3.83 -0.37 13.46
N ALA A 13 2.69 -1.04 13.24
CA ALA A 13 2.58 -2.08 12.21
C ALA A 13 2.71 -1.48 10.79
N ALA A 14 2.02 -0.37 10.52
CA ALA A 14 2.12 0.29 9.21
C ALA A 14 3.52 0.82 8.92
N ALA A 15 4.20 1.39 9.93
CA ALA A 15 5.59 1.81 9.80
C ALA A 15 6.54 0.62 9.54
N GLY A 16 6.35 -0.50 10.26
CA GLY A 16 7.10 -1.73 10.04
C GLY A 16 6.94 -2.26 8.62
N ASN A 17 5.71 -2.28 8.10
CA ASN A 17 5.43 -2.70 6.72
C ASN A 17 6.06 -1.76 5.69
N GLY A 18 5.95 -0.43 5.89
CA GLY A 18 6.58 0.54 5.02
C GLY A 18 8.10 0.44 4.98
N ILE A 19 8.76 0.23 6.13
CA ILE A 19 10.21 -0.03 6.19
C ILE A 19 10.56 -1.32 5.44
N SER A 20 9.80 -2.40 5.66
CA SER A 20 10.03 -3.71 5.04
C SER A 20 9.92 -3.65 3.52
N MET A 21 9.00 -2.85 2.98
CA MET A 21 8.77 -2.68 1.54
C MET A 21 10.03 -2.24 0.79
N VAL A 22 10.89 -1.44 1.40
CA VAL A 22 12.16 -0.98 0.83
C VAL A 22 13.31 -1.88 1.25
N ALA A 23 13.32 -2.34 2.50
CA ALA A 23 14.46 -3.04 3.06
C ALA A 23 14.65 -4.46 2.48
N PHE A 24 13.58 -5.19 2.16
CA PHE A 24 13.69 -6.49 1.52
C PHE A 24 14.34 -6.43 0.12
N PRO A 25 13.83 -5.63 -0.85
CA PRO A 25 14.49 -5.46 -2.14
C PRO A 25 15.92 -4.93 -2.02
N TRP A 26 16.16 -4.00 -1.10
CA TRP A 26 17.50 -3.45 -0.84
C TRP A 26 18.51 -4.53 -0.43
N LEU A 27 18.12 -5.43 0.50
CA LEU A 27 18.99 -6.53 0.93
C LEU A 27 19.37 -7.46 -0.23
N VAL A 28 18.43 -7.73 -1.13
CA VAL A 28 18.70 -8.53 -2.34
C VAL A 28 19.69 -7.79 -3.24
N LEU A 29 19.45 -6.52 -3.53
CA LEU A 29 20.29 -5.70 -4.40
C LEU A 29 21.71 -5.58 -3.89
N GLN A 30 21.91 -5.37 -2.59
CA GLN A 30 23.25 -5.32 -1.98
C GLN A 30 24.03 -6.64 -2.15
N ARG A 31 23.34 -7.77 -2.25
CA ARG A 31 24.00 -9.10 -2.33
C ARG A 31 24.22 -9.56 -3.75
N THR A 32 23.27 -9.35 -4.63
CA THR A 32 23.23 -9.93 -5.97
C THR A 32 23.43 -8.90 -7.08
N GLY A 33 23.15 -7.65 -6.79
CA GLY A 33 23.10 -6.59 -7.80
C GLY A 33 21.93 -6.76 -8.81
N SER A 34 21.16 -7.85 -8.74
CA SER A 34 20.12 -8.17 -9.69
C SER A 34 18.78 -7.52 -9.35
N ALA A 35 18.26 -6.72 -10.25
CA ALA A 35 16.93 -6.13 -10.16
C ALA A 35 15.84 -7.20 -10.33
N THR A 36 16.10 -8.25 -11.10
CA THR A 36 15.19 -9.40 -11.25
C THR A 36 14.95 -10.10 -9.91
N GLU A 37 16.03 -10.38 -9.17
CA GLU A 37 15.90 -11.02 -7.86
C GLU A 37 15.20 -10.11 -6.85
N ALA A 38 15.48 -8.80 -6.86
CA ALA A 38 14.77 -7.82 -6.04
C ALA A 38 13.27 -7.77 -6.38
N SER A 39 12.92 -7.85 -7.67
CA SER A 39 11.54 -7.93 -8.14
C SER A 39 10.82 -9.19 -7.69
N ILE A 40 11.50 -10.34 -7.66
CA ILE A 40 10.95 -11.60 -7.15
C ILE A 40 10.58 -11.44 -5.67
N VAL A 41 11.47 -10.85 -4.86
CA VAL A 41 11.21 -10.64 -3.43
C VAL A 41 10.10 -9.62 -3.20
N ALA A 42 10.08 -8.52 -3.95
CA ALA A 42 9.00 -7.53 -3.89
C ALA A 42 7.64 -8.15 -4.30
N GLY A 43 7.64 -8.95 -5.35
CA GLY A 43 6.45 -9.70 -5.80
C GLY A 43 5.97 -10.71 -4.77
N ALA A 44 6.90 -11.44 -4.13
CA ALA A 44 6.58 -12.37 -3.05
C ALA A 44 5.97 -11.65 -1.82
N GLY A 45 6.35 -10.40 -1.56
CA GLY A 45 5.76 -9.56 -0.51
C GLY A 45 4.39 -8.99 -0.86
N THR A 46 3.94 -9.06 -2.11
CA THR A 46 2.64 -8.50 -2.53
C THR A 46 1.63 -9.55 -2.97
N LEU A 47 2.09 -10.63 -3.61
CA LEU A 47 1.21 -11.69 -4.12
C LEU A 47 0.32 -12.34 -3.04
N PRO A 48 0.80 -12.64 -1.82
CA PRO A 48 -0.02 -13.22 -0.77
C PRO A 48 -1.18 -12.32 -0.33
N LEU A 49 -1.04 -10.99 -0.45
CA LEU A 49 -2.08 -10.02 -0.06
C LEU A 49 -3.40 -10.27 -0.80
N LEU A 50 -3.33 -10.72 -2.07
CA LEU A 50 -4.53 -11.03 -2.87
C LEU A 50 -5.42 -12.09 -2.22
N PHE A 51 -4.81 -13.12 -1.67
CA PHE A 51 -5.51 -14.24 -1.04
C PHE A 51 -5.82 -13.95 0.43
N ALA A 52 -4.90 -13.29 1.12
CA ALA A 52 -5.00 -12.99 2.53
C ALA A 52 -6.16 -12.04 2.84
N THR A 53 -6.44 -11.07 1.96
CA THR A 53 -7.59 -10.16 2.11
C THR A 53 -8.94 -10.90 2.10
N LEU A 54 -9.06 -12.00 1.34
CA LEU A 54 -10.28 -12.79 1.25
C LEU A 54 -10.56 -13.57 2.55
N ILE A 55 -9.52 -13.99 3.27
CA ILE A 55 -9.66 -14.81 4.49
C ILE A 55 -9.54 -13.96 5.77
N ALA A 56 -9.13 -12.69 5.66
CA ALA A 56 -8.87 -11.82 6.81
C ALA A 56 -10.08 -11.68 7.74
N GLY A 57 -11.27 -11.42 7.18
CA GLY A 57 -12.51 -11.32 7.94
C GLY A 57 -12.84 -12.61 8.67
N THR A 58 -12.76 -13.74 7.96
CA THR A 58 -13.03 -15.07 8.53
C THR A 58 -12.07 -15.39 9.68
N ALA A 59 -10.78 -15.07 9.53
CA ALA A 59 -9.80 -15.27 10.60
C ALA A 59 -10.16 -14.48 11.87
N VAL A 60 -10.62 -13.23 11.70
CA VAL A 60 -11.07 -12.36 12.79
C VAL A 60 -12.28 -12.94 13.50
N ASP A 61 -13.23 -13.49 12.74
CA ASP A 61 -14.46 -14.08 13.28
C ASP A 61 -14.21 -15.37 14.08
N PHE A 62 -13.23 -16.17 13.67
CA PHE A 62 -12.92 -17.44 14.35
C PHE A 62 -11.97 -17.29 15.56
N LEU A 63 -10.93 -16.49 15.44
CA LEU A 63 -9.86 -16.39 16.43
C LEU A 63 -10.04 -15.23 17.42
N GLY A 64 -10.93 -14.27 17.07
CA GLY A 64 -11.13 -13.04 17.83
C GLY A 64 -10.17 -11.91 17.42
N ARG A 65 -10.70 -10.68 17.42
CA ARG A 65 -10.07 -9.47 16.87
C ARG A 65 -8.69 -9.20 17.45
N ARG A 66 -8.56 -9.22 18.78
CA ARG A 66 -7.30 -8.94 19.48
C ARG A 66 -6.23 -9.99 19.19
N ARG A 67 -6.60 -11.28 19.21
CA ARG A 67 -5.67 -12.39 18.95
C ARG A 67 -5.16 -12.34 17.51
N VAL A 68 -6.04 -12.08 16.55
CA VAL A 68 -5.66 -11.98 15.14
C VAL A 68 -4.68 -10.82 14.92
N ALA A 69 -4.91 -9.64 15.51
CA ALA A 69 -3.97 -8.52 15.42
C ALA A 69 -2.59 -8.88 15.98
N MET A 70 -2.55 -9.54 17.17
CA MET A 70 -1.29 -9.96 17.78
C MET A 70 -0.58 -11.06 17.00
N LEU A 71 -1.32 -12.04 16.44
CA LEU A 71 -0.74 -13.11 15.62
C LEU A 71 -0.19 -12.57 14.30
N ALA A 72 -0.90 -11.66 13.67
CA ALA A 72 -0.43 -11.01 12.43
C ALA A 72 0.90 -10.28 12.68
N ASP A 73 0.95 -9.42 13.72
CA ASP A 73 2.18 -8.72 14.07
C ASP A 73 3.30 -9.66 14.50
N ALA A 74 2.98 -10.79 15.17
CA ALA A 74 3.97 -11.79 15.54
C ALA A 74 4.58 -12.49 14.32
N MET A 75 3.77 -12.81 13.31
CA MET A 75 4.26 -13.39 12.05
C MET A 75 5.10 -12.39 11.27
N SER A 76 4.69 -11.11 11.22
CA SER A 76 5.49 -10.04 10.61
C SER A 76 6.79 -9.80 11.38
N ALA A 77 6.75 -9.77 12.72
CA ALA A 77 7.95 -9.68 13.55
C ALA A 77 8.92 -10.85 13.31
N LEU A 78 8.39 -12.09 13.27
CA LEU A 78 9.17 -13.29 13.00
C LEU A 78 9.82 -13.23 11.61
N SER A 79 9.05 -12.83 10.61
CA SER A 79 9.53 -12.66 9.22
C SER A 79 10.75 -11.75 9.15
N VAL A 80 10.68 -10.57 9.74
CA VAL A 80 11.78 -9.60 9.68
C VAL A 80 12.91 -9.92 10.65
N ALA A 81 12.63 -10.42 11.86
CA ALA A 81 13.65 -10.81 12.85
C ALA A 81 14.44 -12.05 12.41
N ALA A 82 13.84 -12.94 11.61
CA ALA A 82 14.54 -14.09 11.07
C ALA A 82 15.76 -13.69 10.22
N ILE A 83 15.73 -12.52 9.55
CA ILE A 83 16.83 -12.05 8.71
C ILE A 83 18.13 -11.87 9.51
N PRO A 84 18.19 -10.98 10.52
CA PRO A 84 19.41 -10.82 11.31
C PRO A 84 19.75 -12.06 12.14
N VAL A 85 18.76 -12.84 12.62
CA VAL A 85 19.02 -14.09 13.35
C VAL A 85 19.72 -15.11 12.45
N LEU A 86 19.22 -15.35 11.23
CA LEU A 86 19.85 -16.26 10.27
C LEU A 86 21.24 -15.78 9.86
N ALA A 87 21.43 -14.46 9.69
CA ALA A 87 22.71 -13.88 9.37
C ALA A 87 23.75 -14.14 10.49
N LEU A 88 23.34 -14.02 11.76
CA LEU A 88 24.20 -14.23 12.92
C LEU A 88 24.52 -15.70 13.18
N THR A 89 23.55 -16.60 12.99
CA THR A 89 23.68 -18.02 13.34
C THR A 89 24.27 -18.89 12.24
N LEU A 90 23.84 -18.62 10.98
CA LEU A 90 24.19 -19.43 9.82
C LEU A 90 25.05 -18.65 8.80
N GLY A 91 25.33 -17.39 9.08
CA GLY A 91 26.06 -16.51 8.19
C GLY A 91 25.19 -15.86 7.11
N VAL A 92 25.66 -14.73 6.58
CA VAL A 92 24.92 -13.92 5.61
C VAL A 92 24.60 -14.71 4.31
N GLY A 93 25.38 -15.73 3.99
CA GLY A 93 25.18 -16.59 2.79
C GLY A 93 23.79 -17.23 2.70
N VAL A 94 23.16 -17.55 3.83
CA VAL A 94 21.82 -18.17 3.87
C VAL A 94 20.71 -17.24 3.41
N LEU A 95 20.88 -15.93 3.51
CA LEU A 95 19.89 -14.93 3.10
C LEU A 95 19.82 -14.83 1.56
N ASN A 96 19.62 -15.94 0.86
CA ASN A 96 19.43 -15.92 -0.58
C ASN A 96 18.03 -15.42 -0.96
N THR A 97 17.80 -15.20 -2.25
CA THR A 97 16.55 -14.67 -2.80
C THR A 97 15.32 -15.49 -2.39
N VAL A 98 15.46 -16.83 -2.34
CA VAL A 98 14.34 -17.72 -1.97
C VAL A 98 13.97 -17.53 -0.49
N VAL A 99 14.96 -17.46 0.40
CA VAL A 99 14.73 -17.22 1.84
C VAL A 99 14.11 -15.85 2.05
N LEU A 100 14.64 -14.80 1.43
CA LEU A 100 14.09 -13.44 1.54
C LEU A 100 12.67 -13.34 0.95
N ALA A 101 12.41 -13.99 -0.18
CA ALA A 101 11.07 -14.06 -0.78
C ALA A 101 10.08 -14.80 0.15
N GLY A 102 10.50 -15.93 0.72
CA GLY A 102 9.67 -16.69 1.66
C GLY A 102 9.35 -15.89 2.94
N LEU A 103 10.33 -15.17 3.48
CA LEU A 103 10.13 -14.32 4.65
C LEU A 103 9.22 -13.12 4.31
N ALA A 104 9.42 -12.45 3.16
CA ALA A 104 8.55 -11.37 2.71
C ALA A 104 7.09 -11.85 2.53
N ALA A 105 6.91 -13.02 1.90
CA ALA A 105 5.60 -13.63 1.72
C ALA A 105 4.92 -13.99 3.05
N LEU A 106 5.70 -14.49 4.02
CA LEU A 106 5.19 -14.83 5.35
C LEU A 106 4.62 -13.60 6.07
N GLY A 107 5.37 -12.48 6.12
CA GLY A 107 4.88 -11.23 6.71
C GLY A 107 3.62 -10.72 6.01
N ALA A 108 3.69 -10.59 4.68
CA ALA A 108 2.60 -10.05 3.87
C ALA A 108 1.29 -10.86 3.96
N PHE A 109 1.37 -12.18 4.14
CA PHE A 109 0.18 -13.02 4.23
C PHE A 109 -0.70 -12.70 5.44
N PHE A 110 -0.12 -12.27 6.56
CA PHE A 110 -0.87 -12.01 7.79
C PHE A 110 -1.31 -10.53 7.92
N ASP A 111 -0.71 -9.61 7.20
CA ASP A 111 -0.98 -8.17 7.31
C ASP A 111 -2.46 -7.77 7.15
N PRO A 112 -3.20 -8.26 6.13
CA PRO A 112 -4.61 -7.90 5.96
C PRO A 112 -5.50 -8.33 7.12
N ALA A 113 -5.20 -9.47 7.75
CA ALA A 113 -5.94 -9.95 8.91
C ALA A 113 -5.69 -9.04 10.13
N GLY A 114 -4.45 -8.60 10.34
CA GLY A 114 -4.09 -7.66 11.40
C GLY A 114 -4.77 -6.29 11.22
N MET A 115 -4.80 -5.77 9.99
CA MET A 115 -5.47 -4.52 9.65
C MET A 115 -6.98 -4.62 9.91
N THR A 116 -7.64 -5.66 9.39
CA THR A 116 -9.07 -5.92 9.57
C THR A 116 -9.43 -6.05 11.04
N ALA A 117 -8.60 -6.73 11.82
CA ALA A 117 -8.79 -6.89 13.25
C ALA A 117 -8.74 -5.56 14.00
N ARG A 118 -7.80 -4.67 13.67
CA ARG A 118 -7.69 -3.33 14.29
C ARG A 118 -8.90 -2.46 13.96
N VAL A 119 -9.29 -2.40 12.69
CA VAL A 119 -10.46 -1.61 12.25
C VAL A 119 -11.73 -2.11 12.95
N SER A 120 -11.91 -3.42 13.09
CA SER A 120 -13.10 -3.99 13.76
C SER A 120 -13.16 -3.75 15.28
N MET A 121 -12.06 -3.32 15.91
CA MET A 121 -12.03 -2.92 17.33
C MET A 121 -12.33 -1.42 17.54
N LEU A 122 -12.26 -0.59 16.49
CA LEU A 122 -12.45 0.87 16.59
C LEU A 122 -13.80 1.28 17.20
N PRO A 123 -14.97 0.67 16.84
CA PRO A 123 -16.26 1.10 17.39
C PRO A 123 -16.31 0.98 18.92
N GLU A 124 -15.83 -0.13 19.47
CA GLU A 124 -15.81 -0.35 20.91
C GLU A 124 -14.78 0.53 21.62
N ALA A 125 -13.60 0.69 21.01
CA ALA A 125 -12.53 1.53 21.54
C ALA A 125 -12.95 3.01 21.55
N ALA A 126 -13.67 3.49 20.52
CA ALA A 126 -14.20 4.85 20.41
C ALA A 126 -15.24 5.12 21.51
N ARG A 127 -16.22 4.21 21.71
CA ARG A 127 -17.23 4.33 22.76
C ARG A 127 -16.60 4.50 24.14
N ARG A 128 -15.55 3.74 24.45
CA ARG A 128 -14.86 3.83 25.75
C ARG A 128 -13.99 5.08 25.92
N ALA A 129 -13.70 5.77 24.84
CA ALA A 129 -12.93 7.01 24.85
C ALA A 129 -13.79 8.27 24.70
N ASP A 130 -15.13 8.12 24.66
CA ASP A 130 -16.09 9.18 24.35
C ASP A 130 -15.79 9.87 23.01
N TRP A 131 -15.29 9.11 22.03
CA TRP A 131 -15.08 9.58 20.68
C TRP A 131 -16.25 9.14 19.78
N THR A 132 -16.61 10.02 18.84
CA THR A 132 -17.49 9.60 17.74
C THR A 132 -16.76 8.57 16.86
N LEU A 133 -17.50 7.66 16.25
CA LEU A 133 -16.92 6.66 15.36
C LEU A 133 -16.23 7.29 14.15
N ASP A 134 -16.81 8.38 13.62
CA ASP A 134 -16.22 9.14 12.51
C ASP A 134 -14.85 9.72 12.88
N ARG A 135 -14.73 10.30 14.09
CA ARG A 135 -13.44 10.77 14.57
C ARG A 135 -12.41 9.66 14.72
N ALA A 136 -12.82 8.52 15.29
CA ALA A 136 -11.93 7.38 15.48
C ALA A 136 -11.44 6.83 14.15
N ASN A 137 -12.33 6.66 13.17
CA ASN A 137 -11.98 6.21 11.82
C ASN A 137 -11.07 7.21 11.11
N SER A 138 -11.39 8.50 11.15
CA SER A 138 -10.57 9.53 10.50
C SER A 138 -9.15 9.59 11.07
N VAL A 139 -9.00 9.50 12.40
CA VAL A 139 -7.68 9.49 13.04
C VAL A 139 -6.94 8.18 12.76
N TYR A 140 -7.63 7.04 12.71
CA TYR A 140 -7.04 5.75 12.35
C TYR A 140 -6.47 5.78 10.94
N GLU A 141 -7.28 6.21 9.96
CA GLU A 141 -6.85 6.34 8.56
C GLU A 141 -5.67 7.30 8.40
N ALA A 142 -5.74 8.46 9.04
CA ALA A 142 -4.64 9.42 9.02
C ALA A 142 -3.35 8.84 9.63
N THR A 143 -3.46 8.11 10.74
CA THR A 143 -2.33 7.48 11.43
C THR A 143 -1.72 6.37 10.57
N PHE A 144 -2.56 5.50 10.01
CA PHE A 144 -2.13 4.39 9.15
C PHE A 144 -1.44 4.93 7.89
N ASN A 145 -2.09 5.85 7.18
CA ASN A 145 -1.55 6.43 5.96
C ASN A 145 -0.23 7.19 6.21
N LEU A 146 -0.15 7.97 7.30
CA LEU A 146 1.09 8.66 7.66
C LEU A 146 2.24 7.66 7.86
N ALA A 147 2.02 6.60 8.63
CA ALA A 147 3.04 5.60 8.91
C ALA A 147 3.44 4.80 7.66
N TYR A 148 2.45 4.36 6.87
CA TYR A 148 2.68 3.60 5.65
C TYR A 148 3.43 4.42 4.59
N ILE A 149 3.04 5.68 4.42
CA ILE A 149 3.65 6.62 3.48
C ILE A 149 5.07 7.01 3.90
N THR A 150 5.31 7.31 5.20
CA THR A 150 6.65 7.72 5.67
C THR A 150 7.59 6.54 5.93
N GLY A 151 7.04 5.33 6.09
CA GLY A 151 7.80 4.11 6.38
C GLY A 151 8.95 3.84 5.40
N PRO A 152 8.74 3.86 4.08
CA PRO A 152 9.81 3.67 3.10
C PRO A 152 10.95 4.68 3.24
N GLY A 153 10.64 5.95 3.49
CA GLY A 153 11.63 6.99 3.72
C GLY A 153 12.45 6.75 5.00
N ILE A 154 11.76 6.40 6.10
CA ILE A 154 12.41 6.00 7.37
C ILE A 154 13.28 4.76 7.12
N GLY A 155 12.80 3.78 6.35
CA GLY A 155 13.54 2.58 5.96
C GLY A 155 14.86 2.92 5.27
N GLY A 156 14.84 3.83 4.30
CA GLY A 156 16.05 4.30 3.62
C GLY A 156 17.07 4.95 4.57
N LEU A 157 16.61 5.77 5.52
CA LEU A 157 17.48 6.37 6.56
C LEU A 157 18.05 5.33 7.53
N LEU A 158 17.25 4.36 7.96
CA LEU A 158 17.69 3.27 8.83
C LEU A 158 18.74 2.39 8.12
N ILE A 159 18.52 2.07 6.84
CA ILE A 159 19.48 1.34 6.03
C ILE A 159 20.80 2.09 5.94
N ALA A 160 20.77 3.41 5.75
CA ALA A 160 21.97 4.24 5.67
C ALA A 160 22.75 4.29 6.97
N THR A 161 22.08 4.28 8.12
CA THR A 161 22.73 4.45 9.45
C THR A 161 23.09 3.13 10.11
N LEU A 162 22.26 2.11 9.96
CA LEU A 162 22.41 0.82 10.64
C LEU A 162 22.81 -0.33 9.69
N GLY A 163 22.68 -0.12 8.37
CA GLY A 163 22.77 -1.17 7.37
C GLY A 163 21.47 -1.99 7.23
N GLY A 164 21.29 -2.65 6.07
CA GLY A 164 20.06 -3.34 5.74
C GLY A 164 19.64 -4.43 6.74
N ILE A 165 20.60 -5.25 7.19
CA ILE A 165 20.31 -6.35 8.14
C ILE A 165 19.90 -5.81 9.51
N ASN A 166 20.60 -4.80 10.04
CA ASN A 166 20.27 -4.26 11.37
C ASN A 166 18.96 -3.45 11.38
N THR A 167 18.58 -2.87 10.24
CA THR A 167 17.26 -2.24 10.06
C THR A 167 16.13 -3.20 10.40
N MET A 168 16.29 -4.50 10.13
CA MET A 168 15.30 -5.52 10.43
C MET A 168 15.06 -5.71 11.94
N TRP A 169 16.06 -5.45 12.80
CA TRP A 169 15.84 -5.43 14.26
C TRP A 169 14.91 -4.30 14.68
N VAL A 170 15.08 -3.11 14.11
CA VAL A 170 14.21 -1.95 14.39
C VAL A 170 12.80 -2.24 13.91
N THR A 171 12.66 -2.83 12.72
CA THR A 171 11.37 -3.25 12.17
C THR A 171 10.69 -4.30 13.04
N ALA A 172 11.44 -5.31 13.50
CA ALA A 172 10.92 -6.32 14.43
C ALA A 172 10.47 -5.71 15.76
N ALA A 173 11.24 -4.74 16.28
CA ALA A 173 10.87 -4.01 17.50
C ALA A 173 9.58 -3.21 17.32
N ALA A 174 9.34 -2.61 16.16
CA ALA A 174 8.08 -1.92 15.86
C ALA A 174 6.88 -2.88 15.93
N PHE A 175 6.98 -4.06 15.31
CA PHE A 175 5.93 -5.09 15.43
C PHE A 175 5.78 -5.62 16.85
N ALA A 176 6.88 -5.84 17.57
CA ALA A 176 6.82 -6.26 18.98
C ALA A 176 6.13 -5.23 19.87
N LEU A 177 6.41 -3.95 19.69
CA LEU A 177 5.72 -2.86 20.38
C LEU A 177 4.24 -2.79 20.00
N SER A 178 3.89 -3.07 18.74
CA SER A 178 2.49 -3.20 18.31
C SER A 178 1.77 -4.35 19.04
N ILE A 179 2.42 -5.52 19.19
CA ILE A 179 1.90 -6.63 19.96
C ILE A 179 1.68 -6.22 21.43
N LEU A 180 2.64 -5.52 22.04
CA LEU A 180 2.51 -5.05 23.43
C LEU A 180 1.35 -4.06 23.58
N ALA A 181 1.15 -3.15 22.62
CA ALA A 181 0.01 -2.23 22.61
C ALA A 181 -1.32 -3.00 22.55
N MET A 182 -1.42 -4.04 21.69
CA MET A 182 -2.59 -4.89 21.63
C MET A 182 -2.75 -5.77 22.89
N ALA A 183 -1.67 -6.26 23.49
CA ALA A 183 -1.70 -7.03 24.72
C ALA A 183 -2.19 -6.20 25.91
N ALA A 184 -1.84 -4.93 25.97
CA ALA A 184 -2.32 -3.98 26.99
C ALA A 184 -3.79 -3.57 26.79
N LEU A 185 -4.36 -3.82 25.61
CA LEU A 185 -5.74 -3.46 25.30
C LEU A 185 -6.72 -4.39 26.04
N ARG A 186 -7.54 -3.82 26.92
CA ARG A 186 -8.60 -4.53 27.64
C ARG A 186 -9.97 -4.07 27.14
N LEU A 187 -10.51 -4.75 26.13
CA LEU A 187 -11.86 -4.56 25.62
C LEU A 187 -12.70 -5.80 25.95
N HIS A 188 -13.75 -5.63 26.78
CA HIS A 188 -14.71 -6.70 27.03
C HIS A 188 -15.61 -6.83 25.81
N GLY A 189 -15.79 -8.05 25.28
CA GLY A 189 -16.58 -8.30 24.07
C GLY A 189 -15.80 -8.24 22.75
N ALA A 190 -14.50 -7.83 22.75
CA ALA A 190 -13.66 -7.85 21.55
C ALA A 190 -13.20 -9.26 21.12
N ASP A 191 -13.44 -10.26 21.96
CA ASP A 191 -12.91 -11.62 21.76
C ASP A 191 -13.88 -12.57 21.03
N ARG A 192 -15.14 -12.17 20.78
CA ARG A 192 -16.09 -12.99 20.00
C ARG A 192 -17.06 -12.07 19.23
N PRO A 193 -17.11 -12.15 17.89
CA PRO A 193 -18.20 -11.58 17.11
C PRO A 193 -19.51 -12.34 17.35
N GLU A 194 -20.64 -11.62 17.29
CA GLU A 194 -21.95 -12.26 17.33
C GLU A 194 -22.20 -13.05 16.04
N PRO A 195 -22.89 -14.21 16.11
CA PRO A 195 -23.05 -15.15 14.97
C PRO A 195 -23.97 -14.66 13.83
N GLU A 196 -24.61 -13.51 13.94
CA GLU A 196 -25.79 -13.13 13.14
C GLU A 196 -25.50 -12.63 11.71
N ASP A 197 -24.26 -12.35 11.32
CA ASP A 197 -23.94 -11.79 9.98
C ASP A 197 -22.95 -12.64 9.16
N ARG A 198 -23.16 -13.95 9.09
CA ARG A 198 -22.33 -14.78 8.20
C ARG A 198 -22.81 -14.62 6.75
N PRO A 199 -22.00 -14.10 5.83
CA PRO A 199 -22.36 -14.10 4.41
C PRO A 199 -22.44 -15.53 3.88
N ASP A 200 -23.39 -15.80 2.95
CA ASP A 200 -23.62 -17.10 2.31
C ASP A 200 -22.46 -17.67 1.48
N GLY A 201 -21.25 -17.12 1.64
CA GLY A 201 -20.00 -17.58 1.06
C GLY A 201 -19.11 -16.40 0.61
N VAL A 202 -17.83 -16.46 0.96
CA VAL A 202 -16.83 -15.44 0.59
C VAL A 202 -16.72 -15.30 -0.94
N VAL A 203 -16.75 -16.44 -1.66
CA VAL A 203 -16.62 -16.47 -3.13
C VAL A 203 -17.81 -15.82 -3.83
N SER A 204 -19.05 -16.05 -3.35
CA SER A 204 -20.24 -15.43 -3.93
C SER A 204 -20.21 -13.92 -3.77
N GLY A 205 -19.80 -13.43 -2.62
CA GLY A 205 -19.66 -11.99 -2.35
C GLY A 205 -18.62 -11.30 -3.24
N VAL A 206 -17.48 -11.94 -3.46
CA VAL A 206 -16.43 -11.43 -4.37
C VAL A 206 -16.93 -11.38 -5.81
N LEU A 207 -17.58 -12.43 -6.30
CA LEU A 207 -18.13 -12.48 -7.66
C LEU A 207 -19.25 -11.43 -7.88
N GLU A 208 -20.08 -11.20 -6.88
CA GLU A 208 -21.13 -10.18 -6.94
C GLU A 208 -20.51 -8.77 -6.96
N GLY A 209 -19.52 -8.50 -6.10
CA GLY A 209 -18.75 -7.25 -6.12
C GLY A 209 -18.07 -7.02 -7.47
N LEU A 210 -17.44 -8.06 -8.03
CA LEU A 210 -16.79 -7.99 -9.33
C LEU A 210 -17.79 -7.70 -10.46
N ARG A 211 -18.95 -8.38 -10.49
CA ARG A 211 -19.99 -8.09 -11.45
C ARG A 211 -20.48 -6.65 -11.34
N PHE A 212 -20.64 -6.15 -10.13
CA PHE A 212 -21.08 -4.78 -9.91
C PHE A 212 -20.06 -3.77 -10.43
N VAL A 213 -18.77 -3.93 -10.09
CA VAL A 213 -17.69 -3.07 -10.58
C VAL A 213 -17.63 -3.11 -12.11
N TRP A 214 -17.71 -4.30 -12.72
CA TRP A 214 -17.65 -4.45 -14.19
C TRP A 214 -18.88 -3.89 -14.89
N GLY A 215 -20.06 -3.94 -14.27
CA GLY A 215 -21.30 -3.33 -14.78
C GLY A 215 -21.32 -1.81 -14.67
N ASN A 216 -20.61 -1.23 -13.70
CA ASN A 216 -20.54 0.22 -13.53
C ASN A 216 -19.38 0.82 -14.32
N ARG A 217 -19.68 1.60 -15.37
CA ARG A 217 -18.65 2.18 -16.25
C ARG A 217 -17.59 3.01 -15.52
N VAL A 218 -18.01 3.80 -14.52
CA VAL A 218 -17.11 4.66 -13.76
C VAL A 218 -16.19 3.85 -12.86
N LEU A 219 -16.74 2.93 -12.07
CA LEU A 219 -15.94 2.09 -11.15
C LEU A 219 -14.97 1.21 -11.94
N ARG A 220 -15.44 0.59 -13.04
CA ARG A 220 -14.56 -0.19 -13.91
C ARG A 220 -13.41 0.64 -14.48
N THR A 221 -13.71 1.84 -14.99
CA THR A 221 -12.68 2.72 -15.55
C THR A 221 -11.66 3.14 -14.50
N LEU A 222 -12.13 3.56 -13.32
CA LEU A 222 -11.24 3.91 -12.22
C LEU A 222 -10.38 2.72 -11.76
N GLY A 223 -10.99 1.54 -11.59
CA GLY A 223 -10.27 0.33 -11.21
C GLY A 223 -9.21 -0.09 -12.23
N LEU A 224 -9.48 0.05 -13.52
CA LEU A 224 -8.50 -0.22 -14.59
C LEU A 224 -7.37 0.81 -14.62
N ILE A 225 -7.67 2.09 -14.41
CA ILE A 225 -6.64 3.14 -14.31
C ILE A 225 -5.76 2.88 -13.09
N GLU A 226 -6.36 2.57 -11.93
CA GLU A 226 -5.64 2.25 -10.69
C GLU A 226 -4.75 1.03 -10.88
N LEU A 227 -5.29 -0.06 -11.42
CA LEU A 227 -4.54 -1.28 -11.72
C LEU A 227 -3.33 -0.97 -12.61
N ALA A 228 -3.53 -0.23 -13.70
CA ALA A 228 -2.47 0.06 -14.65
C ALA A 228 -1.41 1.02 -14.05
N VAL A 229 -1.84 2.11 -13.42
CA VAL A 229 -0.92 3.08 -12.82
C VAL A 229 -0.15 2.48 -11.66
N THR A 230 -0.82 1.75 -10.75
CA THR A 230 -0.17 1.10 -9.62
C THR A 230 0.80 0.00 -10.06
N GLY A 231 0.44 -0.79 -11.08
CA GLY A 231 1.31 -1.81 -11.65
C GLY A 231 2.59 -1.27 -12.29
N LEU A 232 2.55 -0.03 -12.77
CA LEU A 232 3.71 0.66 -13.32
C LEU A 232 4.49 1.44 -12.23
N TYR A 233 3.80 1.97 -11.22
CA TYR A 233 4.37 2.76 -10.13
C TYR A 233 5.12 1.90 -9.09
N LEU A 234 4.50 0.82 -8.60
CA LEU A 234 5.10 0.00 -7.52
C LEU A 234 6.50 -0.52 -7.86
N PRO A 235 6.79 -1.03 -9.08
CA PRO A 235 8.14 -1.42 -9.44
C PRO A 235 9.14 -0.26 -9.47
N MET A 236 8.70 0.94 -9.85
CA MET A 236 9.56 2.12 -9.80
C MET A 236 10.01 2.41 -8.37
N GLU A 237 9.08 2.39 -7.42
CA GLU A 237 9.35 2.68 -6.02
C GLU A 237 10.17 1.58 -5.33
N SER A 238 9.81 0.30 -5.56
CA SER A 238 10.35 -0.82 -4.79
C SER A 238 11.55 -1.51 -5.45
N VAL A 239 11.81 -1.27 -6.75
CA VAL A 239 12.89 -1.92 -7.48
C VAL A 239 13.80 -0.92 -8.19
N LEU A 240 13.26 -0.02 -9.02
CA LEU A 240 14.09 0.85 -9.85
C LEU A 240 14.83 1.91 -9.03
N PHE A 241 14.15 2.62 -8.13
CA PHE A 241 14.81 3.57 -7.23
C PHE A 241 15.80 2.87 -6.27
N PRO A 242 15.44 1.78 -5.58
CA PRO A 242 16.41 1.02 -4.79
C PRO A 242 17.62 0.57 -5.60
N LYS A 243 17.44 0.09 -6.83
CA LYS A 243 18.55 -0.32 -7.72
C LYS A 243 19.46 0.87 -8.08
N TYR A 244 18.84 2.00 -8.49
CA TYR A 244 19.60 3.22 -8.83
C TYR A 244 20.49 3.71 -7.71
N PHE A 245 19.97 3.75 -6.48
CA PHE A 245 20.73 4.21 -5.31
C PHE A 245 21.62 3.13 -4.71
N SER A 246 21.27 1.84 -4.83
CA SER A 246 22.12 0.73 -4.42
C SER A 246 23.41 0.66 -5.25
N ASP A 247 23.32 0.83 -6.56
CA ASP A 247 24.48 0.85 -7.45
C ASP A 247 25.46 1.99 -7.13
N ARG A 248 24.99 3.05 -6.46
CA ARG A 248 25.76 4.20 -6.01
C ARG A 248 26.18 4.14 -4.55
N ASN A 249 25.66 3.14 -3.82
CA ASN A 249 25.82 3.04 -2.37
C ASN A 249 25.28 4.28 -1.61
N GLU A 250 24.12 4.79 -2.05
CA GLU A 250 23.49 6.03 -1.56
C GLU A 250 22.10 5.79 -0.93
N PRO A 251 21.97 4.94 0.11
CA PRO A 251 20.66 4.60 0.71
C PRO A 251 19.96 5.82 1.34
N THR A 252 20.71 6.80 1.83
CA THR A 252 20.16 8.05 2.37
C THR A 252 19.37 8.82 1.31
N GLN A 253 19.88 8.89 0.08
CA GLN A 253 19.24 9.59 -1.02
C GLN A 253 17.96 8.88 -1.45
N LEU A 254 17.93 7.54 -1.44
CA LEU A 254 16.70 6.76 -1.62
C LEU A 254 15.65 7.18 -0.57
N GLY A 255 16.04 7.21 0.70
CA GLY A 255 15.15 7.66 1.78
C GLY A 255 14.58 9.07 1.52
N TRP A 256 15.40 10.02 1.08
CA TRP A 256 14.94 11.38 0.76
C TRP A 256 13.95 11.41 -0.41
N VAL A 257 14.16 10.64 -1.47
CA VAL A 257 13.26 10.57 -2.63
C VAL A 257 11.90 10.01 -2.22
N LEU A 258 11.89 8.91 -1.46
CA LEU A 258 10.65 8.29 -0.97
C LEU A 258 9.92 9.19 0.04
N MET A 259 10.65 9.87 0.92
CA MET A 259 10.06 10.87 1.83
C MET A 259 9.50 12.07 1.07
N ALA A 260 10.18 12.58 0.06
CA ALA A 260 9.72 13.69 -0.76
C ALA A 260 8.39 13.36 -1.46
N LEU A 261 8.30 12.17 -2.06
CA LEU A 261 7.08 11.65 -2.66
C LEU A 261 5.93 11.54 -1.65
N SER A 262 6.24 10.98 -0.47
CA SER A 262 5.30 10.75 0.62
C SER A 262 4.76 12.05 1.22
N ILE A 263 5.64 13.02 1.50
CA ILE A 263 5.27 14.34 2.01
C ILE A 263 4.38 15.06 0.98
N GLY A 264 4.78 15.02 -0.30
CA GLY A 264 3.94 15.56 -1.38
C GLY A 264 2.55 14.92 -1.38
N GLY A 265 2.47 13.58 -1.32
CA GLY A 265 1.22 12.83 -1.29
C GLY A 265 0.31 13.19 -0.10
N LEU A 266 0.89 13.29 1.09
CA LEU A 266 0.16 13.70 2.29
C LEU A 266 -0.41 15.12 2.15
N ILE A 267 0.41 16.08 1.73
CA ILE A 267 -0.04 17.47 1.51
C ILE A 267 -1.13 17.50 0.44
N GLY A 268 -0.97 16.75 -0.65
CA GLY A 268 -1.95 16.64 -1.73
C GLY A 268 -3.28 16.06 -1.24
N ALA A 269 -3.26 14.96 -0.50
CA ALA A 269 -4.46 14.34 0.06
C ALA A 269 -5.19 15.27 1.03
N LEU A 270 -4.46 15.94 1.92
CA LEU A 270 -5.03 16.91 2.86
C LEU A 270 -5.60 18.15 2.14
N SER A 271 -4.92 18.63 1.10
CA SER A 271 -5.39 19.79 0.32
C SER A 271 -6.72 19.51 -0.39
N TRP A 272 -7.03 18.25 -0.68
CA TRP A 272 -8.29 17.84 -1.32
C TRP A 272 -9.52 18.22 -0.49
N THR A 273 -9.42 18.27 0.82
CA THR A 273 -10.53 18.71 1.70
C THR A 273 -11.03 20.11 1.36
N VAL A 274 -10.14 20.99 0.93
CA VAL A 274 -10.45 22.38 0.51
C VAL A 274 -10.66 22.42 -1.02
N LEU A 275 -9.77 21.81 -1.77
CA LEU A 275 -9.75 21.84 -3.23
C LEU A 275 -11.00 21.18 -3.85
N SER A 276 -11.57 20.16 -3.20
CA SER A 276 -12.80 19.46 -3.63
C SER A 276 -14.01 20.36 -3.82
N ARG A 277 -14.00 21.59 -3.24
CA ARG A 277 -15.08 22.56 -3.38
C ARG A 277 -15.05 23.32 -4.70
N ILE A 278 -13.88 23.41 -5.34
CA ILE A 278 -13.65 24.19 -6.56
C ILE A 278 -13.10 23.37 -7.72
N ALA A 279 -12.38 22.29 -7.43
CA ALA A 279 -11.78 21.44 -8.44
C ALA A 279 -12.72 20.31 -8.89
N ARG A 280 -12.72 20.04 -10.19
CA ARG A 280 -13.46 18.91 -10.77
C ARG A 280 -12.68 17.61 -10.57
N LYS A 281 -13.34 16.55 -10.12
CA LYS A 281 -12.73 15.22 -9.92
C LYS A 281 -12.05 14.71 -11.19
N ARG A 282 -12.70 14.86 -12.33
CA ARG A 282 -12.13 14.50 -13.65
C ARG A 282 -10.80 15.20 -13.91
N THR A 283 -10.76 16.53 -13.80
CA THR A 283 -9.55 17.30 -14.04
C THR A 283 -8.43 16.86 -13.10
N THR A 284 -8.73 16.65 -11.83
CA THR A 284 -7.75 16.19 -10.82
C THR A 284 -7.18 14.80 -11.18
N VAL A 285 -8.01 13.85 -11.59
CA VAL A 285 -7.53 12.51 -12.02
C VAL A 285 -6.63 12.63 -13.26
N LEU A 286 -7.06 13.40 -14.26
CA LEU A 286 -6.27 13.57 -15.49
C LEU A 286 -4.93 14.25 -15.22
N THR A 287 -4.92 15.33 -14.43
CA THR A 287 -3.67 16.02 -14.05
C THR A 287 -2.75 15.14 -13.22
N ALA A 288 -3.30 14.33 -12.32
CA ALA A 288 -2.51 13.40 -11.49
C ALA A 288 -1.78 12.36 -12.35
N VAL A 289 -2.50 11.67 -13.23
CA VAL A 289 -1.90 10.66 -14.11
C VAL A 289 -0.91 11.28 -15.09
N ALA A 290 -1.22 12.46 -15.65
CA ALA A 290 -0.32 13.19 -16.57
C ALA A 290 0.95 13.65 -15.85
N THR A 291 0.83 14.23 -14.65
CA THR A 291 1.99 14.68 -13.85
C THR A 291 2.87 13.50 -13.45
N PHE A 292 2.27 12.37 -13.04
CA PHE A 292 3.03 11.17 -12.75
C PHE A 292 3.78 10.66 -13.96
N GLY A 293 3.10 10.47 -15.11
CA GLY A 293 3.73 9.99 -16.33
C GLY A 293 4.83 10.91 -16.85
N THR A 294 4.60 12.23 -16.83
CA THR A 294 5.62 13.22 -17.26
C THR A 294 6.81 13.25 -16.31
N GLY A 295 6.56 13.32 -15.00
CA GLY A 295 7.60 13.33 -13.98
C GLY A 295 8.44 12.06 -14.00
N ALA A 296 7.80 10.88 -14.08
CA ALA A 296 8.48 9.59 -14.20
C ALA A 296 9.32 9.50 -15.48
N THR A 297 8.83 10.06 -16.62
CA THR A 297 9.59 10.12 -17.88
C THR A 297 10.82 11.01 -17.73
N ILE A 298 10.74 12.15 -17.04
CA ILE A 298 11.90 12.99 -16.76
C ILE A 298 12.89 12.26 -15.84
N ILE A 299 12.40 11.60 -14.79
CA ILE A 299 13.22 10.79 -13.86
C ILE A 299 13.92 9.65 -14.60
N ALA A 300 13.34 9.09 -15.65
CA ALA A 300 13.95 8.02 -16.44
C ALA A 300 15.32 8.40 -17.04
N PHE A 301 15.57 9.67 -17.27
CA PHE A 301 16.86 10.19 -17.72
C PHE A 301 17.88 10.36 -16.57
N LEU A 302 17.51 9.95 -15.35
CA LEU A 302 18.33 9.95 -14.15
C LEU A 302 19.00 11.33 -13.88
N PRO A 303 18.18 12.40 -13.80
CA PRO A 303 18.71 13.75 -13.58
C PRO A 303 19.34 13.87 -12.18
N PRO A 304 20.05 14.98 -11.88
CA PRO A 304 20.61 15.21 -10.55
C PRO A 304 19.59 15.12 -9.43
N LEU A 305 20.00 14.64 -8.25
CA LEU A 305 19.13 14.40 -7.09
C LEU A 305 18.16 15.55 -6.78
N PRO A 306 18.53 16.83 -6.78
CA PRO A 306 17.57 17.91 -6.51
C PRO A 306 16.37 17.91 -7.47
N VAL A 307 16.59 17.56 -8.73
CA VAL A 307 15.52 17.46 -9.73
C VAL A 307 14.59 16.28 -9.42
N ILE A 308 15.16 15.12 -9.05
CA ILE A 308 14.37 13.94 -8.63
C ILE A 308 13.52 14.29 -7.40
N LEU A 309 14.09 14.97 -6.40
CA LEU A 309 13.36 15.37 -5.20
C LEU A 309 12.19 16.31 -5.52
N VAL A 310 12.42 17.34 -6.32
CA VAL A 310 11.37 18.30 -6.72
C VAL A 310 10.26 17.57 -7.49
N LEU A 311 10.62 16.73 -8.45
CA LEU A 311 9.64 15.93 -9.20
C LEU A 311 8.86 14.98 -8.29
N SER A 312 9.52 14.33 -7.34
CA SER A 312 8.86 13.44 -6.37
C SER A 312 7.83 14.19 -5.52
N VAL A 313 8.17 15.38 -5.01
CA VAL A 313 7.21 16.22 -4.28
C VAL A 313 6.04 16.61 -5.17
N ILE A 314 6.27 17.04 -6.41
CA ILE A 314 5.22 17.45 -7.35
C ILE A 314 4.32 16.26 -7.70
N ILE A 315 4.90 15.10 -8.01
CA ILE A 315 4.16 13.87 -8.31
C ILE A 315 3.27 13.51 -7.10
N GLY A 316 3.86 13.45 -5.91
CA GLY A 316 3.12 13.15 -4.69
C GLY A 316 1.98 14.15 -4.45
N LEU A 317 2.26 15.44 -4.52
CA LEU A 317 1.28 16.52 -4.28
C LEU A 317 0.07 16.42 -5.22
N VAL A 318 0.31 16.19 -6.50
CA VAL A 318 -0.76 16.15 -7.52
C VAL A 318 -1.49 14.80 -7.51
N TYR A 319 -0.81 13.72 -7.16
CA TYR A 319 -1.42 12.38 -7.04
C TYR A 319 -2.16 12.15 -5.71
N GLY A 320 -1.77 12.85 -4.64
CA GLY A 320 -2.36 12.69 -3.30
C GLY A 320 -3.89 12.73 -3.22
N PRO A 321 -4.59 13.60 -3.96
CA PRO A 321 -6.06 13.64 -4.01
C PRO A 321 -6.74 12.37 -4.56
N ILE A 322 -6.01 11.50 -5.25
CA ILE A 322 -6.58 10.32 -5.93
C ILE A 322 -7.27 9.38 -4.94
N GLY A 323 -6.62 9.04 -3.82
CA GLY A 323 -7.21 8.17 -2.79
C GLY A 323 -8.56 8.68 -2.27
N PRO A 324 -8.67 9.93 -1.77
CA PRO A 324 -9.94 10.53 -1.39
C PRO A 324 -11.00 10.55 -2.50
N ILE A 325 -10.61 10.81 -3.75
CA ILE A 325 -11.54 10.77 -4.90
C ILE A 325 -12.09 9.37 -5.11
N TYR A 326 -11.22 8.34 -5.15
CA TYR A 326 -11.61 6.95 -5.32
C TYR A 326 -12.58 6.50 -4.22
N ASN A 327 -12.24 6.77 -2.95
CA ASN A 327 -13.08 6.45 -1.80
C ASN A 327 -14.46 7.13 -1.90
N SER A 328 -14.49 8.42 -2.25
CA SER A 328 -15.74 9.16 -2.44
C SER A 328 -16.60 8.56 -3.55
N VAL A 329 -16.01 8.20 -4.70
CA VAL A 329 -16.74 7.63 -5.84
C VAL A 329 -17.25 6.23 -5.50
N MET A 330 -16.43 5.37 -4.87
CA MET A 330 -16.88 4.05 -4.42
C MET A 330 -18.07 4.14 -3.47
N GLN A 331 -18.02 5.04 -2.49
CA GLN A 331 -19.09 5.21 -1.51
C GLN A 331 -20.39 5.78 -2.11
N THR A 332 -20.28 6.73 -3.05
CA THR A 332 -21.46 7.41 -3.62
C THR A 332 -22.13 6.63 -4.74
N ARG A 333 -21.37 5.81 -5.47
CA ARG A 333 -21.89 5.01 -6.61
C ARG A 333 -22.20 3.56 -6.27
N THR A 334 -22.06 3.17 -4.99
CA THR A 334 -22.31 1.80 -4.53
C THR A 334 -23.42 1.78 -3.49
N PRO A 335 -24.45 0.94 -3.67
CA PRO A 335 -25.49 0.73 -2.65
C PRO A 335 -24.88 0.33 -1.30
N PRO A 336 -25.42 0.79 -0.17
CA PRO A 336 -24.84 0.53 1.17
C PRO A 336 -24.54 -0.96 1.42
N GLN A 337 -25.40 -1.86 0.95
CA GLN A 337 -25.28 -3.31 1.15
C GLN A 337 -24.13 -3.95 0.37
N MET A 338 -23.62 -3.27 -0.68
CA MET A 338 -22.54 -3.77 -1.54
C MET A 338 -21.21 -3.06 -1.32
N ARG A 339 -21.17 -2.01 -0.50
CA ARG A 339 -19.95 -1.18 -0.33
C ARG A 339 -18.72 -1.99 0.07
N GLY A 340 -18.86 -2.88 1.05
CA GLY A 340 -17.75 -3.73 1.47
C GLY A 340 -17.21 -4.64 0.36
N ARG A 341 -18.12 -5.22 -0.45
CA ARG A 341 -17.75 -6.09 -1.58
C ARG A 341 -17.03 -5.30 -2.68
N VAL A 342 -17.54 -4.12 -3.02
CA VAL A 342 -16.96 -3.25 -4.05
C VAL A 342 -15.59 -2.71 -3.60
N ILE A 343 -15.47 -2.25 -2.36
CA ILE A 343 -14.19 -1.80 -1.79
C ILE A 343 -13.18 -2.96 -1.81
N GLY A 344 -13.58 -4.16 -1.38
CA GLY A 344 -12.73 -5.35 -1.41
C GLY A 344 -12.21 -5.68 -2.81
N VAL A 345 -13.09 -5.65 -3.82
CA VAL A 345 -12.70 -5.89 -5.22
C VAL A 345 -11.72 -4.82 -5.74
N MET A 346 -12.02 -3.54 -5.52
CA MET A 346 -11.16 -2.44 -5.95
C MET A 346 -9.78 -2.49 -5.28
N THR A 347 -9.74 -2.77 -3.98
CA THR A 347 -8.49 -2.97 -3.24
C THR A 347 -7.70 -4.18 -3.77
N SER A 348 -8.37 -5.29 -4.04
CA SER A 348 -7.73 -6.48 -4.63
C SER A 348 -7.17 -6.20 -6.03
N MET A 349 -7.86 -5.39 -6.84
CA MET A 349 -7.33 -4.94 -8.14
C MET A 349 -6.05 -4.12 -7.98
N ALA A 350 -6.00 -3.21 -7.00
CA ALA A 350 -4.79 -2.44 -6.71
C ALA A 350 -3.62 -3.34 -6.29
N TYR A 351 -3.85 -4.31 -5.40
CA TYR A 351 -2.81 -5.27 -5.00
C TYR A 351 -2.37 -6.23 -6.13
N ALA A 352 -3.28 -6.61 -7.04
CA ALA A 352 -2.95 -7.46 -8.18
C ALA A 352 -1.97 -6.77 -9.15
N ALA A 353 -1.92 -5.46 -9.15
CA ALA A 353 -1.05 -4.67 -10.01
C ALA A 353 0.45 -4.89 -9.74
N GLY A 354 0.83 -4.98 -8.45
CA GLY A 354 2.23 -5.12 -8.04
C GLY A 354 2.94 -6.31 -8.67
N PRO A 355 2.49 -7.56 -8.47
CA PRO A 355 3.11 -8.75 -9.04
C PRO A 355 3.31 -8.68 -10.55
N VAL A 356 2.32 -8.15 -11.29
CA VAL A 356 2.41 -7.98 -12.75
C VAL A 356 3.54 -7.01 -13.11
N GLY A 357 3.61 -5.88 -12.42
CA GLY A 357 4.65 -4.88 -12.64
C GLY A 357 6.04 -5.42 -12.30
N PHE A 358 6.19 -6.16 -11.21
CA PHE A 358 7.47 -6.74 -10.78
C PHE A 358 8.01 -7.80 -11.75
N ILE A 359 7.14 -8.65 -12.32
CA ILE A 359 7.54 -9.65 -13.33
C ILE A 359 8.24 -8.97 -14.53
N ILE A 360 7.83 -7.76 -14.88
CA ILE A 360 8.36 -7.03 -16.04
C ILE A 360 9.57 -6.19 -15.68
N ALA A 361 9.51 -5.47 -14.55
CA ALA A 361 10.47 -4.41 -14.22
C ALA A 361 11.89 -4.93 -13.97
N GLY A 362 12.04 -5.99 -13.18
CA GLY A 362 13.35 -6.54 -12.84
C GLY A 362 14.14 -7.02 -14.06
N PRO A 363 13.57 -7.93 -14.88
CA PRO A 363 14.22 -8.38 -16.11
C PRO A 363 14.53 -7.24 -17.09
N LEU A 364 13.68 -6.22 -17.19
CA LEU A 364 13.96 -5.05 -18.02
C LEU A 364 15.18 -4.27 -17.54
N VAL A 365 15.34 -4.10 -16.23
CA VAL A 365 16.52 -3.41 -15.66
C VAL A 365 17.77 -4.21 -15.95
N ASP A 366 17.77 -5.52 -15.69
CA ASP A 366 18.96 -6.38 -15.85
C ASP A 366 19.36 -6.53 -17.32
N ALA A 367 18.37 -6.57 -18.26
CA ALA A 367 18.64 -6.76 -19.68
C ALA A 367 18.95 -5.45 -20.45
N PHE A 368 18.28 -4.35 -20.10
CA PHE A 368 18.28 -3.11 -20.90
C PHE A 368 18.70 -1.86 -20.10
N GLY A 369 18.98 -2.02 -18.81
CA GLY A 369 19.40 -0.94 -17.91
C GLY A 369 18.25 -0.09 -17.38
N LEU A 370 18.59 0.73 -16.38
CA LEU A 370 17.62 1.53 -15.60
C LEU A 370 16.83 2.52 -16.44
N THR A 371 17.48 3.28 -17.32
CA THR A 371 16.81 4.28 -18.17
C THR A 371 15.72 3.64 -19.02
N THR A 372 16.04 2.53 -19.70
CA THR A 372 15.07 1.80 -20.53
C THR A 372 13.91 1.26 -19.70
N ALA A 373 14.20 0.70 -18.52
CA ALA A 373 13.17 0.18 -17.62
C ALA A 373 12.26 1.31 -17.09
N PHE A 374 12.82 2.44 -16.66
CA PHE A 374 12.02 3.59 -16.26
C PHE A 374 11.14 4.09 -17.40
N LEU A 375 11.67 4.23 -18.62
CA LEU A 375 10.89 4.66 -19.79
C LEU A 375 9.79 3.68 -20.14
N ALA A 376 10.09 2.36 -20.09
CA ALA A 376 9.11 1.33 -20.37
C ALA A 376 7.93 1.31 -19.38
N LEU A 377 8.15 1.78 -18.14
CA LEU A 377 7.08 1.94 -17.15
C LEU A 377 6.42 3.32 -17.22
N ALA A 378 7.17 4.40 -17.51
CA ALA A 378 6.65 5.76 -17.53
C ALA A 378 5.82 6.10 -18.78
N LEU A 379 6.26 5.66 -19.96
CA LEU A 379 5.56 5.96 -21.22
C LEU A 379 4.14 5.40 -21.30
N PRO A 380 3.84 4.16 -20.85
CA PRO A 380 2.46 3.69 -20.76
C PRO A 380 1.57 4.56 -19.86
N VAL A 381 2.11 5.11 -18.76
CA VAL A 381 1.34 6.05 -17.90
C VAL A 381 0.99 7.33 -18.68
N LEU A 382 1.91 7.87 -19.46
CA LEU A 382 1.61 9.01 -20.34
C LEU A 382 0.55 8.65 -21.38
N LEU A 383 0.63 7.47 -21.97
CA LEU A 383 -0.39 7.00 -22.92
C LEU A 383 -1.75 6.87 -22.25
N ILE A 384 -1.80 6.33 -21.01
CA ILE A 384 -3.02 6.27 -20.21
C ILE A 384 -3.55 7.70 -19.96
N ALA A 385 -2.70 8.64 -19.56
CA ALA A 385 -3.10 10.03 -19.33
C ALA A 385 -3.74 10.65 -20.57
N VAL A 386 -3.12 10.46 -21.75
CA VAL A 386 -3.64 10.96 -23.03
C VAL A 386 -4.98 10.28 -23.37
N THR A 387 -5.06 8.95 -23.29
CA THR A 387 -6.29 8.23 -23.62
C THR A 387 -7.44 8.54 -22.67
N CYS A 388 -7.17 8.76 -21.39
CA CYS A 388 -8.16 9.14 -20.38
C CYS A 388 -8.91 10.43 -20.69
N VAL A 389 -8.33 11.34 -21.48
CA VAL A 389 -9.00 12.59 -21.92
C VAL A 389 -10.27 12.29 -22.71
N TRP A 390 -10.26 11.22 -23.52
CA TRP A 390 -11.37 10.81 -24.37
C TRP A 390 -12.31 9.79 -23.74
N VAL A 391 -11.99 9.26 -22.53
CA VAL A 391 -12.83 8.26 -21.85
C VAL A 391 -14.12 8.91 -21.34
N PRO A 392 -15.31 8.53 -21.85
CA PRO A 392 -16.58 9.16 -21.47
C PRO A 392 -16.90 8.96 -19.98
N ALA A 393 -16.60 7.78 -19.41
CA ALA A 393 -16.86 7.48 -18.01
C ALA A 393 -16.20 8.45 -17.03
N LEU A 394 -15.06 9.06 -17.39
CA LEU A 394 -14.41 10.07 -16.56
C LEU A 394 -15.16 11.41 -16.55
N ARG A 395 -16.00 11.69 -17.55
CA ARG A 395 -16.86 12.88 -17.55
C ARG A 395 -17.97 12.76 -16.51
N GLU A 396 -18.46 11.54 -16.29
CA GLU A 396 -19.48 11.24 -15.30
C GLU A 396 -18.99 11.37 -13.83
N LEU A 397 -17.67 11.55 -13.60
CA LEU A 397 -17.12 11.75 -12.24
C LEU A 397 -17.64 13.01 -11.55
N ASP A 398 -17.91 14.04 -12.34
CA ASP A 398 -18.36 15.34 -11.88
C ASP A 398 -19.92 15.44 -11.83
N GLU A 399 -20.61 14.44 -12.36
CA GLU A 399 -22.07 14.37 -12.38
C GLU A 399 -22.56 13.72 -11.06
N ALA A 400 -23.70 14.21 -10.58
CA ALA A 400 -24.37 13.55 -9.46
C ALA A 400 -24.72 12.10 -9.85
N PRO A 401 -24.54 11.11 -8.96
CA PRO A 401 -24.95 9.74 -9.26
C PRO A 401 -26.43 9.72 -9.61
N GLY A 402 -26.76 9.21 -10.80
CA GLY A 402 -28.14 8.97 -11.21
C GLY A 402 -28.82 7.99 -10.25
N PRO A 403 -30.16 7.94 -10.22
CA PRO A 403 -30.88 7.02 -9.35
C PRO A 403 -30.42 5.58 -9.62
N PRO A 404 -30.28 4.74 -8.57
CA PRO A 404 -29.83 3.36 -8.71
C PRO A 404 -30.79 2.61 -9.65
N GLY A 405 -30.32 2.16 -10.80
CA GLY A 405 -31.09 1.39 -11.79
C GLY A 405 -31.25 2.04 -13.18
N ALA A 406 -30.71 3.24 -13.45
CA ALA A 406 -30.87 3.93 -14.72
C ALA A 406 -29.85 3.54 -15.81
N SER A 407 -28.96 2.58 -15.57
CA SER A 407 -27.96 2.09 -16.53
C SER A 407 -27.86 0.57 -16.47
N LEU A 408 -28.83 -0.11 -17.03
CA LEU A 408 -28.71 -1.49 -17.51
C LEU A 408 -28.89 -1.49 -19.02
#